data_0c5e16c97bf319580804f559f9710e84
#
_entry.id   0c5e16c97bf319580804f559f9710e84
#
_cell.length_a   1.000
_cell.length_b   1.000
_cell.length_c   1.000
_cell.angle_alpha   90.00
_cell.angle_beta   90.00
_cell.angle_gamma   90.00
#
_symmetry.space_group_name_H-M   'P 1'
#
loop_
_entity.id
_entity.type
_entity.pdbx_description
1 polymer ?
#
loop_
_entity_poly.entity_id
_entity_poly.type
_entity_poly.pdbx_seq_one_letter_code
_entity_poly.pdbx_strand_id
1 'polypeptide(L)'
;NPEAVKVFISTWSNFNFSATGAQRWDNAMAKVPFFVHLVTNAAEMTQFADIVLPATFAPAEKLSISVNMANLHAHASIQQPVVKPLWQAKAEETEVMWLLAEKLKAKGFPNLYDYYASFTDPETKKKPTTVDEFTEIAAKISSAPLWMPKEPLKGDKLAGWEEFRKKGVWNTEKYSFKKNWGKFGTETKKFEFYSETLKKGLLEHAKKYNTTVDDILTVSGYTAQGELAFVPHYEPPKRHGSISEYPFDFIDYKSRLNREGRSQNTPWYQEFKKVDIGDESWDDVVKINPVDAKKMGIANGNIVRLTSLTGSITATAKLWEGVRKGTIAKCYGQGHWAYGRVAAKEYGKTPRGGNNNDLMPDDYDRLSGSTARNGGFTGVKIEKV
;
A
#
# COMPACT_ATOMS: atom_id res chain seq x y z
N ASN A 1 14.70 15.84 12.99
CA ASN A 1 16.15 15.83 13.04
C ASN A 1 16.68 15.01 11.84
N PRO A 2 17.24 15.63 10.79
CA PRO A 2 17.75 14.91 9.61
C PRO A 2 18.93 13.98 9.94
N GLU A 3 19.58 14.18 11.07
CA GLU A 3 20.69 13.32 11.51
C GLU A 3 20.25 12.07 12.28
N ALA A 4 18.98 11.92 12.58
CA ALA A 4 18.47 10.76 13.31
C ALA A 4 18.55 9.47 12.48
N VAL A 5 18.49 9.57 11.16
CA VAL A 5 18.59 8.44 10.24
C VAL A 5 19.93 8.50 9.52
N LYS A 6 20.84 7.61 9.85
CA LYS A 6 22.15 7.51 9.20
C LYS A 6 22.16 6.55 8.01
N VAL A 7 21.35 5.50 8.07
CA VAL A 7 21.16 4.50 7.03
C VAL A 7 19.68 4.26 6.85
N PHE A 8 19.22 4.28 5.63
CA PHE A 8 17.86 3.94 5.26
C PHE A 8 17.88 2.79 4.26
N ILE A 9 17.21 1.70 4.60
CA ILE A 9 17.04 0.55 3.72
C ILE A 9 15.55 0.42 3.45
N SER A 10 15.16 0.50 2.19
CA SER A 10 13.77 0.38 1.78
C SER A 10 13.59 -0.75 0.80
N THR A 11 12.47 -1.48 0.96
CA THR A 11 12.06 -2.54 0.04
C THR A 11 10.71 -2.17 -0.58
N TRP A 12 10.62 -2.16 -1.90
CA TRP A 12 9.39 -1.99 -2.69
C TRP A 12 8.59 -0.71 -2.44
N SER A 13 9.16 0.26 -1.76
CA SER A 13 8.50 1.52 -1.46
C SER A 13 8.75 2.57 -2.54
N ASN A 14 7.84 3.52 -2.67
CA ASN A 14 7.96 4.65 -3.57
C ASN A 14 7.20 5.85 -2.99
N PHE A 15 7.61 6.33 -1.81
CA PHE A 15 6.95 7.41 -1.09
C PHE A 15 6.88 8.71 -1.90
N ASN A 16 7.95 8.98 -2.67
CA ASN A 16 8.07 10.15 -3.54
C ASN A 16 6.96 10.24 -4.60
N PHE A 17 6.27 9.13 -4.85
CA PHE A 17 5.15 9.07 -5.77
C PHE A 17 3.82 8.74 -5.06
N SER A 18 3.84 7.78 -4.15
CA SER A 18 2.63 7.18 -3.59
C SER A 18 2.08 7.89 -2.35
N ALA A 19 2.87 8.75 -1.72
CA ALA A 19 2.42 9.54 -0.58
C ALA A 19 2.01 10.95 -1.01
N THR A 20 1.13 11.57 -0.23
CA THR A 20 0.78 12.99 -0.38
C THR A 20 1.97 13.88 -0.03
N GLY A 21 2.05 15.07 -0.64
CA GLY A 21 3.17 15.98 -0.42
C GLY A 21 4.49 15.47 -0.99
N ALA A 22 4.51 15.00 -2.24
CA ALA A 22 5.67 14.39 -2.91
C ALA A 22 6.97 15.21 -2.75
N GLN A 23 6.91 16.53 -2.92
CA GLN A 23 8.06 17.41 -2.76
C GLN A 23 8.69 17.34 -1.34
N ARG A 24 7.88 17.13 -0.32
CA ARG A 24 8.38 16.93 1.05
C ARG A 24 9.17 15.64 1.18
N TRP A 25 8.71 14.58 0.51
CA TRP A 25 9.41 13.30 0.47
C TRP A 25 10.72 13.40 -0.31
N ASP A 26 10.74 14.09 -1.45
CA ASP A 26 11.97 14.36 -2.21
C ASP A 26 12.99 15.08 -1.34
N ASN A 27 12.57 16.14 -0.66
CA ASN A 27 13.42 16.90 0.26
C ASN A 27 13.91 16.07 1.45
N ALA A 28 13.12 15.12 1.93
CA ALA A 28 13.53 14.23 3.01
C ALA A 28 14.55 13.18 2.55
N MET A 29 14.28 12.51 1.42
CA MET A 29 15.17 11.50 0.85
C MET A 29 16.52 12.08 0.45
N ALA A 30 16.56 13.29 -0.11
CA ALA A 30 17.79 13.98 -0.45
C ALA A 30 18.72 14.28 0.76
N LYS A 31 18.20 14.20 1.99
CA LYS A 31 18.98 14.42 3.23
C LYS A 31 19.41 13.14 3.91
N VAL A 32 19.01 11.97 3.43
CA VAL A 32 19.42 10.67 3.99
C VAL A 32 20.87 10.43 3.62
N PRO A 33 21.81 10.26 4.58
CA PRO A 33 23.23 10.15 4.31
C PRO A 33 23.63 8.89 3.52
N PHE A 34 22.88 7.80 3.69
CA PHE A 34 23.11 6.55 2.98
C PHE A 34 21.81 5.80 2.78
N PHE A 35 21.39 5.63 1.53
CA PHE A 35 20.13 4.99 1.17
C PHE A 35 20.34 3.78 0.27
N VAL A 36 19.81 2.64 0.69
CA VAL A 36 19.76 1.38 -0.08
C VAL A 36 18.33 1.07 -0.48
N HIS A 37 18.09 0.90 -1.76
CA HIS A 37 16.76 0.60 -2.29
C HIS A 37 16.71 -0.77 -2.98
N LEU A 38 15.90 -1.68 -2.42
CA LEU A 38 15.67 -3.02 -2.96
C LEU A 38 14.35 -3.00 -3.75
N VAL A 39 14.41 -3.17 -5.06
CA VAL A 39 13.26 -3.00 -5.96
C VAL A 39 13.26 -3.95 -7.14
N THR A 40 12.06 -4.30 -7.61
CA THR A 40 11.86 -5.03 -8.87
C THR A 40 11.89 -4.12 -10.10
N ASN A 41 11.52 -2.85 -9.93
CA ASN A 41 11.54 -1.81 -10.96
C ASN A 41 12.09 -0.51 -10.38
N ALA A 42 12.96 0.15 -11.10
CA ALA A 42 13.38 1.49 -10.72
C ALA A 42 12.16 2.43 -10.68
N ALA A 43 12.11 3.28 -9.67
CA ALA A 43 11.02 4.18 -9.37
C ALA A 43 11.54 5.57 -8.99
N GLU A 44 10.64 6.51 -8.70
CA GLU A 44 11.01 7.87 -8.31
C GLU A 44 11.93 7.86 -7.09
N MET A 45 11.59 7.09 -6.07
CA MET A 45 12.41 6.96 -4.86
C MET A 45 13.80 6.36 -5.14
N THR A 46 13.92 5.53 -6.17
CA THR A 46 15.21 4.94 -6.58
C THR A 46 16.24 5.99 -7.01
N GLN A 47 15.77 7.16 -7.46
CA GLN A 47 16.66 8.27 -7.88
C GLN A 47 17.44 8.88 -6.72
N PHE A 48 17.04 8.63 -5.48
CA PHE A 48 17.69 9.11 -4.27
C PHE A 48 18.62 8.06 -3.63
N ALA A 49 18.64 6.84 -4.16
CA ALA A 49 19.40 5.75 -3.56
C ALA A 49 20.88 5.78 -3.96
N ASP A 50 21.77 5.56 -2.97
CA ASP A 50 23.20 5.36 -3.19
C ASP A 50 23.48 3.95 -3.75
N ILE A 51 22.70 2.97 -3.31
CA ILE A 51 22.77 1.58 -3.80
C ILE A 51 21.38 1.11 -4.18
N VAL A 52 21.27 0.57 -5.38
CA VAL A 52 20.06 -0.10 -5.88
C VAL A 52 20.33 -1.59 -6.00
N LEU A 53 19.54 -2.39 -5.29
CA LEU A 53 19.61 -3.84 -5.34
C LEU A 53 18.40 -4.38 -6.11
N PRO A 54 18.60 -5.17 -7.17
CA PRO A 54 17.49 -5.80 -7.88
C PRO A 54 16.84 -6.87 -7.00
N ALA A 55 15.53 -6.74 -6.78
CA ALA A 55 14.74 -7.74 -6.06
C ALA A 55 14.23 -8.83 -7.01
N THR A 56 13.96 -10.02 -6.46
CA THR A 56 13.28 -11.08 -7.17
C THR A 56 11.83 -10.70 -7.46
N PHE A 57 11.27 -11.23 -8.56
CA PHE A 57 9.86 -11.13 -8.86
C PHE A 57 9.08 -12.18 -8.06
N ALA A 58 8.52 -11.77 -6.94
CA ALA A 58 7.90 -12.64 -5.95
C ALA A 58 6.99 -13.75 -6.50
N PRO A 59 6.07 -13.53 -7.45
CA PRO A 59 5.19 -14.60 -7.90
C PRO A 59 5.88 -15.77 -8.62
N ALA A 60 7.11 -15.62 -9.07
CA ALA A 60 7.75 -16.61 -9.94
C ALA A 60 9.13 -17.08 -9.46
N GLU A 61 9.81 -16.30 -8.64
CA GLU A 61 11.23 -16.49 -8.36
C GLU A 61 11.54 -16.89 -6.90
N LYS A 62 10.56 -16.83 -5.99
CA LYS A 62 10.78 -17.14 -4.56
C LYS A 62 9.71 -18.02 -3.93
N LEU A 63 10.10 -18.68 -2.83
CA LEU A 63 9.20 -19.38 -1.93
C LEU A 63 8.50 -18.39 -1.00
N SER A 64 7.18 -18.42 -0.91
CA SER A 64 6.42 -17.66 0.09
C SER A 64 5.13 -18.34 0.50
N ILE A 65 4.65 -18.00 1.70
CA ILE A 65 3.36 -18.44 2.22
C ILE A 65 2.42 -17.25 2.22
N SER A 66 1.23 -17.43 1.67
CA SER A 66 0.17 -16.42 1.65
C SER A 66 -1.08 -16.95 2.34
N VAL A 67 -1.65 -16.15 3.23
CA VAL A 67 -2.91 -16.47 3.92
C VAL A 67 -3.98 -15.49 3.47
N ASN A 68 -5.07 -16.00 2.95
CA ASN A 68 -6.16 -15.19 2.41
C ASN A 68 -7.53 -15.78 2.76
N MET A 69 -8.58 -15.01 2.48
CA MET A 69 -9.96 -15.46 2.56
C MET A 69 -10.64 -15.20 1.23
N ALA A 70 -11.16 -16.25 0.60
CA ALA A 70 -11.91 -16.14 -0.64
C ALA A 70 -12.88 -17.32 -0.77
N ASN A 71 -13.96 -17.13 -1.53
CA ASN A 71 -14.92 -18.20 -1.87
C ASN A 71 -15.48 -18.96 -0.66
N LEU A 72 -15.69 -18.27 0.46
CA LEU A 72 -16.16 -18.82 1.73
C LEU A 72 -15.15 -19.75 2.44
N HIS A 73 -13.91 -19.73 2.06
CA HIS A 73 -12.82 -20.43 2.74
C HIS A 73 -11.78 -19.43 3.26
N ALA A 74 -11.17 -19.70 4.40
CA ALA A 74 -9.84 -19.21 4.68
C ALA A 74 -8.87 -20.24 4.10
N HIS A 75 -7.81 -19.77 3.44
CA HIS A 75 -6.81 -20.66 2.85
C HIS A 75 -5.41 -20.14 3.07
N ALA A 76 -4.47 -21.04 3.15
CA ALA A 76 -3.05 -20.75 3.05
C ALA A 76 -2.52 -21.40 1.77
N SER A 77 -1.76 -20.65 1.00
CA SER A 77 -1.13 -21.16 -0.22
C SER A 77 0.38 -21.02 -0.12
N ILE A 78 1.07 -21.99 -0.70
CA ILE A 78 2.51 -21.95 -0.87
C ILE A 78 2.83 -21.57 -2.31
N GLN A 79 3.57 -20.50 -2.47
CA GLN A 79 4.12 -20.09 -3.75
C GLN A 79 5.53 -20.64 -3.85
N GLN A 80 5.82 -21.35 -4.92
CA GLN A 80 7.13 -21.93 -5.17
C GLN A 80 7.77 -21.25 -6.39
N PRO A 81 9.10 -21.15 -6.44
CA PRO A 81 9.78 -20.61 -7.60
C PRO A 81 9.54 -21.51 -8.83
N VAL A 82 9.12 -20.90 -9.93
CA VAL A 82 8.85 -21.56 -11.21
C VAL A 82 9.84 -21.16 -12.30
N VAL A 83 10.59 -20.09 -12.09
CA VAL A 83 11.67 -19.62 -12.95
C VAL A 83 12.89 -19.27 -12.11
N LYS A 84 14.07 -19.30 -12.74
CA LYS A 84 15.29 -18.81 -12.10
C LYS A 84 15.22 -17.28 -11.99
N PRO A 85 15.73 -16.67 -10.91
CA PRO A 85 15.86 -15.23 -10.81
C PRO A 85 16.66 -14.65 -11.99
N LEU A 86 16.17 -13.56 -12.57
CA LEU A 86 16.84 -12.87 -13.68
C LEU A 86 18.15 -12.19 -13.23
N TRP A 87 18.18 -11.77 -11.98
CA TRP A 87 19.34 -11.19 -11.35
C TRP A 87 19.97 -12.19 -10.38
N GLN A 88 21.04 -11.84 -9.74
CA GLN A 88 21.74 -12.75 -8.82
C GLN A 88 21.04 -12.92 -7.46
N ALA A 89 19.98 -12.15 -7.18
CA ALA A 89 19.21 -12.28 -5.96
C ALA A 89 18.42 -13.61 -5.94
N LYS A 90 18.45 -14.31 -4.81
CA LYS A 90 17.78 -15.61 -4.63
C LYS A 90 16.47 -15.49 -3.86
N ALA A 91 16.44 -14.64 -2.86
CA ALA A 91 15.35 -14.56 -1.90
C ALA A 91 15.12 -13.12 -1.40
N GLU A 92 14.94 -12.16 -2.29
CA GLU A 92 14.57 -10.78 -1.95
C GLU A 92 15.28 -10.21 -0.71
N GLU A 93 14.48 -9.54 0.15
CA GLU A 93 14.96 -8.97 1.41
C GLU A 93 15.56 -10.02 2.35
N THR A 94 15.08 -11.26 2.31
CA THR A 94 15.61 -12.35 3.15
C THR A 94 17.07 -12.65 2.82
N GLU A 95 17.40 -12.76 1.53
CA GLU A 95 18.78 -12.98 1.09
C GLU A 95 19.67 -11.80 1.46
N VAL A 96 19.23 -10.58 1.18
CA VAL A 96 19.98 -9.36 1.48
C VAL A 96 20.24 -9.26 2.98
N MET A 97 19.23 -9.51 3.82
CA MET A 97 19.39 -9.42 5.28
C MET A 97 20.29 -10.53 5.82
N TRP A 98 20.24 -11.73 5.28
CA TRP A 98 21.13 -12.83 5.65
C TRP A 98 22.59 -12.51 5.30
N LEU A 99 22.85 -12.07 4.07
CA LEU A 99 24.19 -11.70 3.62
C LEU A 99 24.75 -10.52 4.42
N LEU A 100 23.91 -9.54 4.76
CA LEU A 100 24.28 -8.44 5.65
C LEU A 100 24.65 -8.96 7.04
N ALA A 101 23.86 -9.87 7.58
CA ALA A 101 24.12 -10.49 8.88
C ALA A 101 25.47 -11.25 8.92
N GLU A 102 25.80 -11.99 7.86
CA GLU A 102 27.11 -12.65 7.72
C GLU A 102 28.27 -11.63 7.71
N LYS A 103 28.11 -10.54 6.95
CA LYS A 103 29.13 -9.47 6.89
C LYS A 103 29.30 -8.75 8.21
N LEU A 104 28.20 -8.49 8.93
CA LEU A 104 28.23 -7.87 10.25
C LEU A 104 28.90 -8.79 11.28
N LYS A 105 28.57 -10.08 11.28
CA LYS A 105 29.22 -11.09 12.13
C LYS A 105 30.74 -11.11 11.91
N ALA A 106 31.17 -11.12 10.64
CA ALA A 106 32.60 -11.08 10.30
C ALA A 106 33.32 -9.80 10.78
N LYS A 107 32.55 -8.74 11.07
CA LYS A 107 33.06 -7.46 11.63
C LYS A 107 32.88 -7.37 13.17
N GLY A 108 32.50 -8.43 13.83
CA GLY A 108 32.33 -8.48 15.30
C GLY A 108 30.92 -8.10 15.79
N PHE A 109 29.92 -8.01 14.89
CA PHE A 109 28.52 -7.73 15.23
C PHE A 109 27.62 -8.93 14.91
N PRO A 110 27.60 -10.00 15.73
CA PRO A 110 26.94 -11.25 15.39
C PRO A 110 25.42 -11.25 15.59
N ASN A 111 24.84 -10.29 16.30
CA ASN A 111 23.48 -10.32 16.82
C ASN A 111 22.41 -10.67 15.75
N LEU A 112 22.51 -10.06 14.57
CA LEU A 112 21.55 -10.31 13.49
C LEU A 112 21.70 -11.73 12.93
N TYR A 113 22.92 -12.19 12.74
CA TYR A 113 23.20 -13.55 12.29
C TYR A 113 22.72 -14.59 13.31
N ASP A 114 23.04 -14.40 14.58
CA ASP A 114 22.65 -15.32 15.65
C ASP A 114 21.13 -15.42 15.79
N TYR A 115 20.43 -14.28 15.56
CA TYR A 115 18.97 -14.26 15.51
C TYR A 115 18.46 -15.15 14.36
N TYR A 116 18.91 -14.97 13.14
CA TYR A 116 18.46 -15.79 12.00
C TYR A 116 18.88 -17.26 12.15
N ALA A 117 20.10 -17.52 12.59
CA ALA A 117 20.60 -18.88 12.83
C ALA A 117 19.96 -19.56 14.04
N SER A 118 19.17 -18.86 14.86
CA SER A 118 18.42 -19.46 15.96
C SER A 118 17.15 -20.18 15.53
N PHE A 119 16.64 -19.90 14.33
CA PHE A 119 15.47 -20.57 13.80
C PHE A 119 15.72 -22.08 13.67
N THR A 120 14.70 -22.86 13.96
CA THR A 120 14.82 -24.32 13.98
C THR A 120 13.72 -24.95 13.14
N ASP A 121 14.10 -25.81 12.22
CA ASP A 121 13.17 -26.57 11.41
C ASP A 121 12.19 -27.35 12.32
N PRO A 122 10.89 -27.18 12.17
CA PRO A 122 9.90 -27.81 13.05
C PRO A 122 9.88 -29.34 12.95
N GLU A 123 10.31 -29.94 11.84
CA GLU A 123 10.39 -31.39 11.64
C GLU A 123 11.76 -31.94 12.06
N THR A 124 12.83 -31.45 11.43
CA THR A 124 14.17 -32.03 11.58
C THR A 124 14.96 -31.51 12.77
N LYS A 125 14.50 -30.42 13.39
CA LYS A 125 15.18 -29.70 14.49
C LYS A 125 16.55 -29.12 14.11
N LYS A 126 16.88 -29.08 12.84
CA LYS A 126 18.11 -28.48 12.33
C LYS A 126 17.99 -26.95 12.27
N LYS A 127 19.11 -26.29 12.43
CA LYS A 127 19.26 -24.84 12.25
C LYS A 127 19.74 -24.53 10.83
N PRO A 128 19.36 -23.38 10.26
CA PRO A 128 19.84 -22.98 8.93
C PRO A 128 21.33 -22.62 8.96
N THR A 129 22.02 -22.98 7.90
CA THR A 129 23.41 -22.60 7.63
C THR A 129 23.54 -21.76 6.35
N THR A 130 22.48 -21.75 5.55
CA THR A 130 22.38 -20.98 4.30
C THR A 130 21.07 -20.18 4.28
N VAL A 131 21.01 -19.17 3.40
CA VAL A 131 19.78 -18.38 3.20
C VAL A 131 18.64 -19.22 2.64
N ASP A 132 18.94 -20.20 1.78
CA ASP A 132 17.92 -21.09 1.19
C ASP A 132 17.29 -21.97 2.30
N GLU A 133 18.11 -22.56 3.18
CA GLU A 133 17.63 -23.29 4.35
C GLU A 133 16.83 -22.40 5.30
N PHE A 134 17.29 -21.17 5.55
CA PHE A 134 16.56 -20.22 6.39
C PHE A 134 15.18 -19.88 5.80
N THR A 135 15.11 -19.61 4.50
CA THR A 135 13.85 -19.30 3.81
C THR A 135 12.86 -20.47 3.90
N GLU A 136 13.33 -21.70 3.69
CA GLU A 136 12.47 -22.88 3.82
C GLU A 136 12.02 -23.11 5.27
N ILE A 137 12.92 -22.98 6.24
CA ILE A 137 12.59 -23.10 7.67
C ILE A 137 11.58 -22.03 8.09
N ALA A 138 11.74 -20.79 7.64
CA ALA A 138 10.80 -19.71 7.92
C ALA A 138 9.40 -20.00 7.34
N ALA A 139 9.33 -20.53 6.13
CA ALA A 139 8.08 -20.97 5.51
C ALA A 139 7.44 -22.15 6.27
N LYS A 140 8.23 -23.13 6.68
CA LYS A 140 7.79 -24.24 7.53
C LYS A 140 7.23 -23.76 8.85
N ILE A 141 7.93 -22.88 9.56
CA ILE A 141 7.48 -22.34 10.87
C ILE A 141 6.16 -21.58 10.71
N SER A 142 6.05 -20.71 9.73
CA SER A 142 4.85 -19.91 9.50
C SER A 142 3.61 -20.73 9.13
N SER A 143 3.80 -21.90 8.52
CA SER A 143 2.73 -22.78 8.06
C SER A 143 2.57 -24.06 8.90
N ALA A 144 3.45 -24.32 9.86
CA ALA A 144 3.43 -25.53 10.69
C ALA A 144 2.07 -25.88 11.28
N PRO A 145 1.26 -24.93 11.77
CA PRO A 145 -0.08 -25.24 12.29
C PRO A 145 -1.01 -25.94 11.28
N LEU A 146 -0.74 -25.86 9.97
CA LEU A 146 -1.57 -26.42 8.92
C LEU A 146 -1.27 -27.88 8.62
N TRP A 147 -0.02 -28.27 8.68
CA TRP A 147 0.46 -29.62 8.32
C TRP A 147 1.07 -30.39 9.51
N MET A 148 1.31 -29.70 10.64
CA MET A 148 1.70 -30.29 11.92
C MET A 148 0.85 -29.67 13.04
N PRO A 149 -0.48 -29.78 12.99
CA PRO A 149 -1.35 -29.15 13.97
C PRO A 149 -1.25 -29.82 15.33
N LYS A 150 -1.26 -29.04 16.42
CA LYS A 150 -1.35 -29.56 17.80
C LYS A 150 -2.74 -30.13 18.08
N GLU A 151 -3.77 -29.56 17.48
CA GLU A 151 -5.16 -29.99 17.58
C GLU A 151 -5.76 -30.16 16.17
N PRO A 152 -6.70 -31.08 15.98
CA PRO A 152 -7.31 -31.31 14.67
C PRO A 152 -7.92 -30.03 14.07
N LEU A 153 -7.44 -29.61 12.91
CA LEU A 153 -7.99 -28.47 12.20
C LEU A 153 -9.27 -28.83 11.43
N LYS A 154 -10.21 -27.87 11.39
CA LYS A 154 -11.38 -27.96 10.53
C LYS A 154 -11.05 -27.47 9.12
N GLY A 155 -10.60 -28.40 8.29
CA GLY A 155 -10.16 -28.11 6.93
C GLY A 155 -9.48 -29.32 6.29
N ASP A 156 -8.68 -29.01 5.28
CA ASP A 156 -7.86 -30.02 4.60
C ASP A 156 -6.96 -30.76 5.61
N LYS A 157 -6.79 -32.05 5.40
CA LYS A 157 -5.81 -32.84 6.17
C LYS A 157 -4.54 -32.94 5.35
N LEU A 158 -3.41 -32.69 5.99
CA LEU A 158 -2.08 -32.79 5.39
C LEU A 158 -1.23 -33.72 6.27
N ALA A 159 -0.48 -34.60 5.63
CA ALA A 159 0.42 -35.54 6.33
C ALA A 159 1.78 -34.91 6.70
N GLY A 160 2.09 -33.71 6.23
CA GLY A 160 3.33 -33.00 6.52
C GLY A 160 3.67 -31.91 5.51
N TRP A 161 4.89 -31.37 5.66
CA TRP A 161 5.38 -30.29 4.80
C TRP A 161 5.39 -30.63 3.31
N GLU A 162 5.88 -31.81 2.94
CA GLU A 162 6.00 -32.20 1.53
C GLU A 162 4.63 -32.35 0.87
N GLU A 163 3.63 -32.84 1.57
CA GLU A 163 2.27 -32.88 1.04
C GLU A 163 1.70 -31.48 0.85
N PHE A 164 1.90 -30.57 1.83
CA PHE A 164 1.48 -29.19 1.70
C PHE A 164 2.16 -28.50 0.52
N ARG A 165 3.46 -28.68 0.37
CA ARG A 165 4.26 -28.17 -0.73
C ARG A 165 3.78 -28.69 -2.09
N LYS A 166 3.49 -30.00 -2.18
CA LYS A 166 2.97 -30.63 -3.41
C LYS A 166 1.56 -30.18 -3.74
N LYS A 167 0.68 -30.10 -2.75
CA LYS A 167 -0.70 -29.67 -2.92
C LYS A 167 -0.81 -28.18 -3.22
N GLY A 168 0.07 -27.36 -2.68
CA GLY A 168 0.16 -25.92 -2.91
C GLY A 168 -0.83 -25.09 -2.12
N VAL A 169 -1.85 -25.71 -1.48
CA VAL A 169 -2.90 -24.98 -0.75
C VAL A 169 -3.47 -25.84 0.38
N TRP A 170 -3.86 -25.14 1.45
CA TRP A 170 -4.69 -25.67 2.53
C TRP A 170 -5.93 -24.79 2.67
N ASN A 171 -7.10 -25.40 2.82
CA ASN A 171 -8.36 -24.69 2.97
C ASN A 171 -9.07 -25.10 4.25
N THR A 172 -9.75 -24.13 4.90
CA THR A 172 -10.74 -24.45 5.92
C THR A 172 -11.95 -25.15 5.33
N GLU A 173 -12.79 -25.71 6.17
CA GLU A 173 -14.19 -26.01 5.78
C GLU A 173 -14.85 -24.75 5.24
N LYS A 174 -15.77 -24.94 4.29
CA LYS A 174 -16.58 -23.85 3.74
C LYS A 174 -17.34 -23.14 4.86
N TYR A 175 -17.23 -21.83 4.89
CA TYR A 175 -18.01 -21.00 5.82
C TYR A 175 -19.51 -21.13 5.49
N SER A 176 -20.32 -21.31 6.52
CA SER A 176 -21.76 -21.17 6.42
C SER A 176 -22.21 -19.98 7.26
N PHE A 177 -23.26 -19.30 6.81
CA PHE A 177 -23.80 -18.13 7.48
C PHE A 177 -24.07 -18.42 8.97
N LYS A 178 -23.68 -17.52 9.82
CA LYS A 178 -23.74 -17.62 11.29
C LYS A 178 -22.88 -18.70 11.96
N LYS A 179 -22.16 -19.55 11.25
CA LYS A 179 -21.34 -20.64 11.85
C LYS A 179 -20.36 -20.16 12.93
N ASN A 180 -19.78 -18.99 12.73
CA ASN A 180 -18.78 -18.41 13.62
C ASN A 180 -19.33 -17.25 14.48
N TRP A 181 -20.63 -17.01 14.47
CA TRP A 181 -21.23 -16.00 15.32
C TRP A 181 -21.10 -16.42 16.79
N GLY A 182 -20.67 -15.49 17.64
CA GLY A 182 -20.31 -15.80 19.03
C GLY A 182 -18.85 -16.26 19.24
N LYS A 183 -18.04 -16.29 18.16
CA LYS A 183 -16.60 -16.60 18.21
C LYS A 183 -15.72 -15.43 17.80
N PHE A 184 -16.23 -14.23 17.93
CA PHE A 184 -15.45 -13.02 17.65
C PHE A 184 -14.29 -12.89 18.65
N GLY A 185 -13.17 -12.29 18.17
CA GLY A 185 -12.02 -11.99 19.01
C GLY A 185 -12.22 -10.82 19.97
N THR A 186 -13.40 -10.21 19.96
CA THR A 186 -13.80 -9.11 20.82
C THR A 186 -13.96 -9.53 22.29
N GLU A 187 -13.95 -8.59 23.20
CA GLU A 187 -14.11 -8.83 24.63
C GLU A 187 -15.45 -9.49 24.96
N THR A 188 -16.53 -9.03 24.33
CA THR A 188 -17.87 -9.58 24.49
C THR A 188 -18.13 -10.88 23.73
N LYS A 189 -17.16 -11.33 22.90
CA LYS A 189 -17.33 -12.46 21.96
C LYS A 189 -18.45 -12.29 20.95
N LYS A 190 -18.92 -11.05 20.76
CA LYS A 190 -19.94 -10.66 19.78
C LYS A 190 -19.36 -9.64 18.81
N PHE A 191 -20.07 -9.35 17.75
CA PHE A 191 -19.77 -8.19 16.91
C PHE A 191 -20.06 -6.93 17.71
N GLU A 192 -19.04 -6.08 17.90
CA GLU A 192 -19.14 -4.87 18.70
C GLU A 192 -19.28 -3.65 17.80
N PHE A 193 -20.37 -2.88 17.98
CA PHE A 193 -20.51 -1.55 17.42
C PHE A 193 -19.90 -0.49 18.33
N TYR A 194 -19.88 -0.74 19.62
CA TYR A 194 -19.22 0.10 20.61
C TYR A 194 -17.79 -0.39 20.82
N SER A 195 -16.81 0.53 20.68
CA SER A 195 -15.39 0.17 20.77
C SER A 195 -14.84 0.34 22.19
N GLU A 196 -14.94 -0.69 23.00
CA GLU A 196 -14.27 -0.73 24.32
C GLU A 196 -12.75 -0.56 24.20
N THR A 197 -12.14 -1.10 23.16
CA THR A 197 -10.70 -0.97 22.92
C THR A 197 -10.29 0.49 22.71
N LEU A 198 -11.03 1.25 21.91
CA LEU A 198 -10.77 2.68 21.70
C LEU A 198 -10.94 3.46 22.98
N LYS A 199 -12.04 3.19 23.73
CA LYS A 199 -12.32 3.85 25.01
C LYS A 199 -11.18 3.63 26.02
N LYS A 200 -10.76 2.38 26.21
CA LYS A 200 -9.63 2.04 27.09
C LYS A 200 -8.34 2.75 26.67
N GLY A 201 -8.00 2.70 25.37
CA GLY A 201 -6.80 3.36 24.85
C GLY A 201 -6.81 4.88 25.06
N LEU A 202 -7.93 5.56 24.83
CA LEU A 202 -8.05 6.99 25.06
C LEU A 202 -8.02 7.37 26.56
N LEU A 203 -8.63 6.56 27.42
CA LEU A 203 -8.55 6.76 28.87
C LEU A 203 -7.12 6.61 29.41
N GLU A 204 -6.39 5.60 28.94
CA GLU A 204 -4.98 5.41 29.29
C GLU A 204 -4.11 6.58 28.81
N HIS A 205 -4.35 7.05 27.59
CA HIS A 205 -3.65 8.20 27.03
C HIS A 205 -3.97 9.48 27.83
N ALA A 206 -5.24 9.72 28.12
CA ALA A 206 -5.68 10.86 28.93
C ALA A 206 -4.99 10.87 30.30
N LYS A 207 -4.97 9.75 30.98
CA LYS A 207 -4.26 9.58 32.26
C LYS A 207 -2.76 9.87 32.14
N LYS A 208 -2.11 9.34 31.11
CA LYS A 208 -0.66 9.51 30.86
C LYS A 208 -0.27 10.97 30.69
N TYR A 209 -1.10 11.75 30.00
CA TYR A 209 -0.81 13.14 29.64
C TYR A 209 -1.60 14.16 30.48
N ASN A 210 -2.26 13.74 31.55
CA ASN A 210 -3.07 14.55 32.46
C ASN A 210 -4.07 15.45 31.72
N THR A 211 -4.87 14.84 30.85
CA THR A 211 -5.91 15.47 30.03
C THR A 211 -7.21 14.66 30.09
N THR A 212 -8.24 15.05 29.37
CA THR A 212 -9.49 14.31 29.25
C THR A 212 -9.63 13.67 27.87
N VAL A 213 -10.51 12.66 27.75
CA VAL A 213 -10.83 12.05 26.46
C VAL A 213 -11.46 13.07 25.52
N ASP A 214 -12.34 13.93 26.03
CA ASP A 214 -13.01 14.97 25.21
C ASP A 214 -12.02 16.04 24.72
N ASP A 215 -11.01 16.39 25.51
CA ASP A 215 -9.93 17.27 25.05
C ASP A 215 -9.11 16.61 23.91
N ILE A 216 -8.79 15.32 24.03
CA ILE A 216 -8.08 14.58 23.00
C ILE A 216 -8.91 14.58 21.70
N LEU A 217 -10.20 14.28 21.77
CA LEU A 217 -11.10 14.26 20.62
C LEU A 217 -11.20 15.65 19.97
N THR A 218 -11.36 16.69 20.78
CA THR A 218 -11.44 18.09 20.33
C THR A 218 -10.16 18.52 19.59
N VAL A 219 -9.00 18.27 20.18
CA VAL A 219 -7.69 18.60 19.57
C VAL A 219 -7.45 17.77 18.31
N SER A 220 -7.98 16.55 18.27
CA SER A 220 -7.92 15.69 17.09
C SER A 220 -8.91 16.07 15.99
N GLY A 221 -9.81 17.03 16.25
CA GLY A 221 -10.76 17.56 15.28
C GLY A 221 -12.04 16.74 15.13
N TYR A 222 -12.35 15.88 16.09
CA TYR A 222 -13.59 15.10 16.13
C TYR A 222 -14.73 15.93 16.71
N THR A 223 -15.94 15.78 16.13
CA THR A 223 -17.15 16.45 16.61
C THR A 223 -17.90 15.59 17.63
N ALA A 224 -17.77 14.26 17.53
CA ALA A 224 -18.35 13.34 18.49
C ALA A 224 -17.61 13.39 19.83
N GLN A 225 -18.36 13.54 20.91
CA GLN A 225 -17.86 13.60 22.27
C GLN A 225 -18.53 12.55 23.15
N GLY A 226 -17.93 12.24 24.31
CA GLY A 226 -18.46 11.27 25.25
C GLY A 226 -18.64 9.88 24.62
N GLU A 227 -19.72 9.20 24.97
CA GLU A 227 -20.01 7.82 24.51
C GLU A 227 -20.25 7.71 22.99
N LEU A 228 -20.66 8.80 22.32
CA LEU A 228 -20.86 8.82 20.88
C LEU A 228 -19.55 8.60 20.10
N ALA A 229 -18.41 8.99 20.65
CA ALA A 229 -17.12 8.82 20.03
C ALA A 229 -16.71 7.33 19.87
N PHE A 230 -17.32 6.42 20.65
CA PHE A 230 -16.98 5.01 20.68
C PHE A 230 -17.91 4.12 19.84
N VAL A 231 -18.88 4.70 19.16
CA VAL A 231 -19.74 4.02 18.19
C VAL A 231 -19.51 4.55 16.79
N PRO A 232 -19.81 3.78 15.73
CA PRO A 232 -19.77 4.32 14.37
C PRO A 232 -20.69 5.54 14.26
N HIS A 233 -20.13 6.65 13.83
CA HIS A 233 -20.84 7.94 13.68
C HIS A 233 -20.33 8.68 12.45
N TYR A 234 -21.03 9.71 12.04
CA TYR A 234 -20.63 10.59 10.97
C TYR A 234 -19.77 11.73 11.50
N GLU A 235 -18.55 11.85 10.96
CA GLU A 235 -17.72 13.04 11.13
C GLU A 235 -17.73 13.84 9.81
N PRO A 236 -18.00 15.16 9.87
CA PRO A 236 -17.97 15.98 8.67
C PRO A 236 -16.56 15.98 8.06
N PRO A 237 -16.43 15.57 6.79
CA PRO A 237 -15.13 15.59 6.16
C PRO A 237 -14.64 17.01 5.91
N LYS A 238 -13.37 17.25 6.18
CA LYS A 238 -12.73 18.52 5.93
C LYS A 238 -12.47 18.70 4.45
N ARG A 239 -12.99 19.78 3.86
CA ARG A 239 -12.67 20.18 2.49
C ARG A 239 -11.45 21.10 2.47
N HIS A 240 -10.47 20.77 1.67
CA HIS A 240 -9.28 21.57 1.42
C HIS A 240 -9.49 22.47 0.19
N GLY A 241 -9.40 23.76 0.37
CA GLY A 241 -9.68 24.77 -0.66
C GLY A 241 -11.13 25.28 -0.61
N SER A 242 -11.29 26.63 -0.71
CA SER A 242 -12.60 27.27 -0.76
C SER A 242 -13.36 26.90 -2.03
N ILE A 243 -14.69 26.83 -1.96
CA ILE A 243 -15.52 26.57 -3.16
C ILE A 243 -15.40 27.71 -4.18
N SER A 244 -15.20 28.95 -3.70
CA SER A 244 -15.05 30.11 -4.58
C SER A 244 -13.78 30.07 -5.43
N GLU A 245 -12.70 29.50 -4.93
CA GLU A 245 -11.41 29.44 -5.60
C GLU A 245 -11.17 28.11 -6.30
N TYR A 246 -11.62 27.01 -5.67
CA TYR A 246 -11.50 25.63 -6.15
C TYR A 246 -12.89 25.01 -6.27
N PRO A 247 -13.65 25.32 -7.34
CA PRO A 247 -15.10 25.04 -7.40
C PRO A 247 -15.47 23.57 -7.59
N PHE A 248 -14.51 22.70 -7.90
CA PHE A 248 -14.77 21.29 -8.12
C PHE A 248 -14.24 20.43 -6.98
N ASP A 249 -14.99 19.40 -6.61
CA ASP A 249 -14.51 18.33 -5.76
C ASP A 249 -13.72 17.32 -6.59
N PHE A 250 -12.51 17.02 -6.15
CA PHE A 250 -11.65 16.03 -6.80
C PHE A 250 -11.86 14.64 -6.21
N ILE A 251 -12.12 13.67 -7.09
CA ILE A 251 -12.22 12.25 -6.73
C ILE A 251 -11.11 11.49 -7.42
N ASP A 252 -10.27 10.82 -6.67
CA ASP A 252 -9.39 9.80 -7.22
C ASP A 252 -10.02 8.42 -7.09
N TYR A 253 -9.90 7.62 -8.15
CA TYR A 253 -10.45 6.28 -8.17
C TYR A 253 -9.44 5.27 -8.72
N LYS A 254 -9.68 4.01 -8.42
CA LYS A 254 -8.87 2.90 -8.92
C LYS A 254 -9.52 2.29 -10.16
N SER A 255 -8.80 2.27 -11.27
CA SER A 255 -9.19 1.47 -12.43
C SER A 255 -9.13 -0.03 -12.10
N ARG A 256 -9.97 -0.83 -12.73
CA ARG A 256 -9.98 -2.29 -12.56
C ARG A 256 -8.65 -2.96 -12.92
N LEU A 257 -7.90 -2.38 -13.84
CA LEU A 257 -6.56 -2.87 -14.21
C LEU A 257 -5.46 -2.31 -13.31
N ASN A 258 -5.70 -1.18 -12.66
CA ASN A 258 -4.65 -0.54 -11.86
C ASN A 258 -4.49 -1.23 -10.52
N ARG A 259 -3.30 -1.74 -10.26
CA ARG A 259 -2.91 -2.31 -8.99
C ARG A 259 -1.77 -1.51 -8.37
N GLU A 260 -2.09 -0.70 -7.37
CA GLU A 260 -1.08 -0.03 -6.54
C GLU A 260 -0.13 0.92 -7.31
N GLY A 261 -0.58 1.58 -8.34
CA GLY A 261 0.22 2.50 -9.16
C GLY A 261 1.29 1.83 -10.04
N ARG A 262 1.69 0.60 -9.76
CA ARG A 262 2.71 -0.14 -10.53
C ARG A 262 2.27 -0.55 -11.93
N SER A 263 0.99 -0.66 -12.13
CA SER A 263 0.42 -1.19 -13.38
C SER A 263 0.75 -0.34 -14.60
N GLN A 264 0.98 0.98 -14.42
CA GLN A 264 1.30 1.86 -15.52
C GLN A 264 2.58 1.46 -16.28
N ASN A 265 3.53 0.82 -15.62
CA ASN A 265 4.77 0.34 -16.26
C ASN A 265 4.64 -1.02 -16.93
N THR A 266 3.47 -1.66 -16.89
CA THR A 266 3.22 -2.96 -17.51
C THR A 266 2.76 -2.76 -18.95
N PRO A 267 3.54 -3.21 -19.98
CA PRO A 267 3.21 -2.98 -21.40
C PRO A 267 1.81 -3.48 -21.78
N TRP A 268 1.40 -4.62 -21.28
CA TRP A 268 0.08 -5.18 -21.58
C TRP A 268 -1.09 -4.26 -21.19
N TYR A 269 -0.97 -3.50 -20.11
CA TYR A 269 -2.03 -2.57 -19.73
C TYR A 269 -2.19 -1.42 -20.74
N GLN A 270 -1.15 -1.11 -21.50
CA GLN A 270 -1.21 -0.13 -22.58
C GLN A 270 -2.01 -0.61 -23.79
N GLU A 271 -2.20 -1.94 -23.91
CA GLU A 271 -2.99 -2.54 -24.99
C GLU A 271 -4.48 -2.63 -24.65
N PHE A 272 -4.82 -2.64 -23.35
CA PHE A 272 -6.22 -2.67 -22.92
C PHE A 272 -6.87 -1.31 -23.06
N LYS A 273 -7.95 -1.26 -23.83
CA LYS A 273 -8.76 -0.06 -24.07
C LYS A 273 -10.16 -0.28 -23.50
N LYS A 274 -10.80 0.79 -23.05
CA LYS A 274 -12.21 0.79 -22.60
C LYS A 274 -12.48 -0.21 -21.45
N VAL A 275 -11.54 -0.43 -20.58
CA VAL A 275 -11.67 -1.36 -19.46
C VAL A 275 -12.62 -0.80 -18.40
N ASP A 276 -12.46 0.47 -18.09
CA ASP A 276 -13.37 1.19 -17.21
C ASP A 276 -14.31 2.06 -18.05
N ILE A 277 -15.54 2.19 -17.57
CA ILE A 277 -16.56 3.01 -18.23
C ILE A 277 -16.04 4.45 -18.33
N GLY A 278 -16.10 5.01 -19.54
CA GLY A 278 -15.60 6.35 -19.82
C GLY A 278 -14.11 6.45 -20.12
N ASP A 279 -13.34 5.37 -20.05
CA ASP A 279 -11.94 5.34 -20.47
C ASP A 279 -11.81 4.86 -21.91
N GLU A 280 -10.94 5.50 -22.69
CA GLU A 280 -10.67 5.10 -24.08
C GLU A 280 -9.38 4.31 -24.20
N SER A 281 -8.44 4.60 -23.32
CA SER A 281 -7.16 3.92 -23.24
C SER A 281 -6.68 3.94 -21.79
N TRP A 282 -5.53 3.34 -21.56
CA TRP A 282 -4.80 3.45 -20.30
C TRP A 282 -4.20 4.85 -20.07
N ASP A 283 -4.36 5.76 -21.00
CA ASP A 283 -3.80 7.10 -20.93
C ASP A 283 -4.39 7.91 -19.77
N ASP A 284 -3.66 8.91 -19.37
CA ASP A 284 -3.96 9.77 -18.26
C ASP A 284 -5.12 10.72 -18.59
N VAL A 285 -6.32 10.28 -18.29
CA VAL A 285 -7.54 11.05 -18.52
C VAL A 285 -8.14 11.55 -17.22
N VAL A 286 -8.69 12.76 -17.28
CA VAL A 286 -9.56 13.34 -16.26
C VAL A 286 -10.98 13.43 -16.78
N LYS A 287 -11.92 12.87 -16.02
CA LYS A 287 -13.34 12.83 -16.38
C LYS A 287 -14.05 14.07 -15.87
N ILE A 288 -14.77 14.73 -16.75
CA ILE A 288 -15.48 15.98 -16.50
C ILE A 288 -16.92 15.84 -17.01
N ASN A 289 -17.89 16.30 -16.21
CA ASN A 289 -19.28 16.33 -16.69
C ASN A 289 -19.40 17.27 -17.89
N PRO A 290 -20.07 16.87 -18.99
CA PRO A 290 -20.19 17.69 -20.20
C PRO A 290 -20.79 19.09 -19.95
N VAL A 291 -21.70 19.22 -18.98
CA VAL A 291 -22.31 20.53 -18.64
C VAL A 291 -21.28 21.48 -18.06
N ASP A 292 -20.39 20.96 -17.18
CA ASP A 292 -19.33 21.77 -16.58
C ASP A 292 -18.23 22.07 -17.59
N ALA A 293 -17.84 21.08 -18.39
CA ALA A 293 -16.87 21.28 -19.47
C ALA A 293 -17.29 22.37 -20.48
N LYS A 294 -18.57 22.37 -20.84
CA LYS A 294 -19.13 23.40 -21.75
C LYS A 294 -18.99 24.81 -21.17
N LYS A 295 -19.24 25.01 -19.88
CA LYS A 295 -19.09 26.32 -19.21
C LYS A 295 -17.64 26.81 -19.22
N MET A 296 -16.69 25.90 -19.25
CA MET A 296 -15.24 26.19 -19.21
C MET A 296 -14.60 26.18 -20.61
N GLY A 297 -15.37 25.93 -21.71
CA GLY A 297 -14.85 25.80 -23.05
C GLY A 297 -13.92 24.59 -23.24
N ILE A 298 -14.09 23.54 -22.45
CA ILE A 298 -13.26 22.32 -22.49
C ILE A 298 -13.96 21.30 -23.39
N ALA A 299 -13.22 20.72 -24.34
CA ALA A 299 -13.66 19.64 -25.21
C ALA A 299 -12.89 18.33 -24.90
N ASN A 300 -13.43 17.20 -25.38
CA ASN A 300 -12.73 15.92 -25.34
C ASN A 300 -11.34 16.06 -25.97
N GLY A 301 -10.34 15.49 -25.32
CA GLY A 301 -8.95 15.48 -25.78
C GLY A 301 -8.17 16.77 -25.51
N ASN A 302 -8.80 17.82 -24.98
CA ASN A 302 -8.03 19.01 -24.58
C ASN A 302 -7.08 18.64 -23.42
N ILE A 303 -5.89 19.20 -23.47
CA ILE A 303 -5.01 19.18 -22.30
C ILE A 303 -5.54 20.21 -21.31
N VAL A 304 -5.69 19.79 -20.08
CA VAL A 304 -6.17 20.62 -18.97
C VAL A 304 -5.21 20.58 -17.81
N ARG A 305 -5.15 21.67 -17.06
CA ARG A 305 -4.44 21.77 -15.80
C ARG A 305 -5.45 21.73 -14.67
N LEU A 306 -5.21 20.83 -13.71
CA LEU A 306 -5.90 20.82 -12.42
C LEU A 306 -4.98 21.45 -11.39
N THR A 307 -5.53 22.33 -10.58
CA THR A 307 -4.79 22.98 -9.47
C THR A 307 -5.58 22.88 -8.20
N SER A 308 -4.93 22.49 -7.12
CA SER A 308 -5.43 22.50 -5.75
C SER A 308 -4.62 23.47 -4.88
N LEU A 309 -4.91 23.53 -3.59
CA LEU A 309 -4.05 24.24 -2.62
C LEU A 309 -2.62 23.67 -2.55
N THR A 310 -2.45 22.39 -2.88
CA THR A 310 -1.18 21.67 -2.69
C THR A 310 -0.28 21.76 -3.91
N GLY A 311 -0.87 21.69 -5.12
CA GLY A 311 -0.09 21.70 -6.35
C GLY A 311 -0.94 21.64 -7.60
N SER A 312 -0.31 21.31 -8.72
CA SER A 312 -1.00 21.21 -10.00
C SER A 312 -0.47 20.06 -10.84
N ILE A 313 -1.38 19.50 -11.66
CA ILE A 313 -1.07 18.45 -12.64
C ILE A 313 -1.73 18.77 -13.97
N THR A 314 -1.22 18.16 -15.04
CA THR A 314 -1.87 18.18 -16.36
C THR A 314 -2.40 16.81 -16.73
N ALA A 315 -3.53 16.77 -17.41
CA ALA A 315 -4.14 15.54 -17.90
C ALA A 315 -4.95 15.81 -19.17
N THR A 316 -5.40 14.77 -19.85
CA THR A 316 -6.28 14.87 -21.02
C THR A 316 -7.74 14.85 -20.57
N ALA A 317 -8.53 15.83 -21.03
CA ALA A 317 -9.95 15.90 -20.69
C ALA A 317 -10.76 14.81 -21.39
N LYS A 318 -11.60 14.12 -20.63
CA LYS A 318 -12.63 13.19 -21.10
C LYS A 318 -14.00 13.63 -20.60
N LEU A 319 -14.87 14.00 -21.52
CA LEU A 319 -16.24 14.34 -21.17
C LEU A 319 -17.05 13.06 -20.93
N TRP A 320 -17.67 12.96 -19.75
CA TRP A 320 -18.46 11.79 -19.40
C TRP A 320 -19.60 12.14 -18.43
N GLU A 321 -20.82 11.79 -18.81
CA GLU A 321 -22.02 12.09 -18.03
C GLU A 321 -22.11 11.32 -16.70
N GLY A 322 -21.36 10.22 -16.58
CA GLY A 322 -21.27 9.42 -15.34
C GLY A 322 -20.53 10.10 -14.18
N VAL A 323 -19.92 11.27 -14.41
CA VAL A 323 -19.36 12.12 -13.36
C VAL A 323 -20.40 13.15 -12.94
N ARG A 324 -20.62 13.31 -11.65
CA ARG A 324 -21.53 14.31 -11.08
C ARG A 324 -21.04 15.73 -11.44
N LYS A 325 -21.98 16.64 -11.72
CA LYS A 325 -21.69 18.06 -11.84
C LYS A 325 -20.98 18.59 -10.60
N GLY A 326 -20.00 19.47 -10.77
CA GLY A 326 -19.18 20.00 -9.69
C GLY A 326 -18.10 19.03 -9.21
N THR A 327 -17.88 17.94 -9.93
CA THR A 327 -16.87 16.91 -9.57
C THR A 327 -15.94 16.65 -10.74
N ILE A 328 -14.66 16.48 -10.43
CA ILE A 328 -13.60 16.04 -11.35
C ILE A 328 -13.09 14.68 -10.87
N ALA A 329 -13.08 13.70 -11.76
CA ALA A 329 -12.64 12.35 -11.41
C ALA A 329 -11.44 11.89 -12.24
N LYS A 330 -10.43 11.30 -11.59
CA LYS A 330 -9.21 10.84 -12.24
C LYS A 330 -8.71 9.53 -11.61
N CYS A 331 -8.32 8.57 -12.45
CA CYS A 331 -7.66 7.35 -11.97
C CYS A 331 -6.29 7.68 -11.36
N TYR A 332 -5.95 7.08 -10.23
CA TYR A 332 -4.62 7.22 -9.67
C TYR A 332 -3.60 6.27 -10.32
N GLY A 333 -2.31 6.48 -10.01
CA GLY A 333 -1.21 5.64 -10.49
C GLY A 333 -0.63 6.09 -11.83
N GLN A 334 -1.02 7.25 -12.33
CA GLN A 334 -0.51 7.93 -13.51
C GLN A 334 0.49 9.02 -13.10
N GLY A 335 1.33 9.47 -14.05
CA GLY A 335 2.23 10.58 -13.79
C GLY A 335 3.63 10.18 -13.28
N HIS A 336 4.02 8.92 -13.46
CA HIS A 336 5.38 8.49 -13.17
C HIS A 336 6.40 9.20 -14.05
N TRP A 337 7.48 9.70 -13.44
CA TRP A 337 8.58 10.34 -14.15
C TRP A 337 9.85 9.49 -14.16
N ALA A 338 10.00 8.53 -13.24
CA ALA A 338 11.19 7.69 -13.11
C ALA A 338 10.90 6.18 -12.96
N TYR A 339 9.67 5.74 -13.20
CA TYR A 339 9.28 4.36 -12.96
C TYR A 339 9.62 3.37 -14.09
N GLY A 340 9.93 3.85 -15.26
CA GLY A 340 10.29 3.05 -16.43
C GLY A 340 9.75 3.63 -17.73
N ARG A 341 10.19 3.09 -18.86
CA ARG A 341 9.92 3.63 -20.20
C ARG A 341 8.44 3.57 -20.62
N VAL A 342 7.69 2.63 -20.08
CA VAL A 342 6.26 2.48 -20.37
C VAL A 342 5.43 3.50 -19.61
N ALA A 343 5.79 3.75 -18.34
CA ALA A 343 5.08 4.67 -17.46
C ALA A 343 5.50 6.13 -17.63
N ALA A 344 6.69 6.42 -18.14
CA ALA A 344 7.20 7.76 -18.37
C ALA A 344 7.51 8.00 -19.85
N LYS A 345 7.29 9.23 -20.33
CA LYS A 345 7.64 9.62 -21.71
C LYS A 345 9.17 9.64 -21.88
N GLU A 346 9.85 10.20 -20.90
CA GLU A 346 11.30 10.22 -20.83
C GLU A 346 11.71 9.90 -19.41
N TYR A 347 12.45 8.78 -19.24
CA TYR A 347 12.86 8.29 -17.92
C TYR A 347 13.67 9.34 -17.16
N GLY A 348 13.25 9.60 -15.93
CA GLY A 348 13.88 10.56 -15.04
C GLY A 348 13.57 12.04 -15.33
N LYS A 349 12.74 12.33 -16.33
CA LYS A 349 12.46 13.72 -16.75
C LYS A 349 11.00 14.03 -17.00
N THR A 350 10.35 13.27 -17.86
CA THR A 350 9.02 13.64 -18.38
C THR A 350 7.98 12.59 -17.98
N PRO A 351 7.04 12.92 -17.08
CA PRO A 351 5.97 12.03 -16.71
C PRO A 351 4.98 11.83 -17.87
N ARG A 352 4.34 10.67 -17.90
CA ARG A 352 3.15 10.44 -18.70
C ARG A 352 1.93 10.71 -17.82
N GLY A 353 1.34 11.90 -17.98
CA GLY A 353 0.23 12.37 -17.17
C GLY A 353 0.64 12.98 -15.84
N GLY A 354 -0.32 13.12 -14.92
CA GLY A 354 -0.14 13.76 -13.63
C GLY A 354 -0.39 12.82 -12.44
N ASN A 355 0.41 12.96 -11.41
CA ASN A 355 0.24 12.22 -10.15
C ASN A 355 -0.85 12.85 -9.29
N ASN A 356 -1.93 12.12 -9.00
CA ASN A 356 -3.01 12.63 -8.16
C ASN A 356 -2.55 13.07 -6.76
N ASN A 357 -1.49 12.46 -6.23
CA ASN A 357 -0.95 12.81 -4.92
C ASN A 357 -0.37 14.24 -4.86
N ASP A 358 -0.02 14.83 -6.02
CA ASP A 358 0.45 16.22 -6.07
C ASP A 358 -0.70 17.24 -5.85
N LEU A 359 -1.95 16.78 -5.99
CA LEU A 359 -3.15 17.58 -5.67
C LEU A 359 -3.63 17.38 -4.23
N MET A 360 -3.24 16.26 -3.59
CA MET A 360 -3.76 15.89 -2.28
C MET A 360 -3.05 16.65 -1.16
N PRO A 361 -3.80 17.14 -0.16
CA PRO A 361 -3.20 17.77 1.00
C PRO A 361 -2.42 16.74 1.83
N ASP A 362 -1.36 17.21 2.46
CA ASP A 362 -0.63 16.45 3.46
C ASP A 362 -1.38 16.51 4.79
N ASP A 363 -2.41 15.71 4.91
CA ASP A 363 -3.24 15.59 6.10
C ASP A 363 -3.31 14.15 6.59
N TYR A 364 -3.66 13.96 7.84
CA TYR A 364 -3.75 12.64 8.46
C TYR A 364 -4.82 12.63 9.55
N ASP A 365 -5.37 11.47 9.80
CA ASP A 365 -6.26 11.22 10.92
C ASP A 365 -5.48 11.34 12.24
N ARG A 366 -5.93 12.19 13.13
CA ARG A 366 -5.19 12.55 14.34
C ARG A 366 -5.17 11.45 15.40
N LEU A 367 -6.15 10.56 15.40
CA LEU A 367 -6.18 9.42 16.31
C LEU A 367 -5.38 8.25 15.81
N SER A 368 -5.55 7.85 14.56
CA SER A 368 -4.87 6.68 13.99
C SER A 368 -3.51 6.98 13.38
N GLY A 369 -3.22 8.23 13.04
CA GLY A 369 -2.05 8.63 12.27
C GLY A 369 -2.12 8.21 10.79
N SER A 370 -3.22 7.65 10.33
CA SER A 370 -3.40 7.24 8.95
C SER A 370 -3.48 8.44 8.03
N THR A 371 -2.89 8.36 6.85
CA THR A 371 -3.00 9.41 5.83
C THR A 371 -4.46 9.64 5.47
N ALA A 372 -4.94 10.85 5.67
CA ALA A 372 -6.26 11.28 5.27
C ALA A 372 -6.30 11.53 3.76
N ARG A 373 -6.26 10.47 2.97
CA ARG A 373 -6.37 10.51 1.52
C ARG A 373 -7.84 10.68 1.13
N ASN A 374 -8.27 11.91 1.01
CA ASN A 374 -9.65 12.28 0.75
C ASN A 374 -9.84 12.74 -0.68
N GLY A 375 -10.00 11.81 -1.62
CA GLY A 375 -10.31 12.16 -3.00
C GLY A 375 -11.51 13.10 -3.14
N GLY A 376 -12.56 12.89 -2.35
CA GLY A 376 -13.79 13.65 -2.44
C GLY A 376 -13.77 15.05 -1.79
N PHE A 377 -12.73 15.39 -1.03
CA PHE A 377 -12.71 16.64 -0.25
C PHE A 377 -11.56 17.58 -0.61
N THR A 378 -10.78 17.22 -1.62
CA THR A 378 -9.81 18.13 -2.21
C THR A 378 -10.51 19.00 -3.24
N GLY A 379 -10.54 20.30 -3.00
CA GLY A 379 -11.02 21.28 -3.98
C GLY A 379 -10.01 21.48 -5.09
N VAL A 380 -10.47 21.51 -6.33
CA VAL A 380 -9.65 21.82 -7.51
C VAL A 380 -10.32 22.85 -8.40
N LYS A 381 -9.49 23.63 -9.09
CA LYS A 381 -9.88 24.35 -10.31
C LYS A 381 -9.29 23.65 -11.51
N ILE A 382 -9.94 23.83 -12.66
CA ILE A 382 -9.52 23.26 -13.92
C ILE A 382 -9.51 24.33 -15.00
N GLU A 383 -8.49 24.32 -15.83
CA GLU A 383 -8.34 25.23 -16.94
C GLU A 383 -7.76 24.52 -18.17
N LYS A 384 -8.13 24.98 -19.36
CA LYS A 384 -7.53 24.51 -20.61
C LYS A 384 -6.12 25.07 -20.73
N VAL A 385 -5.16 24.24 -21.15
CA VAL A 385 -3.76 24.63 -21.38
C VAL A 385 -3.51 24.81 -22.87
#